data_671fdbd5086321676d2650ad00d75b3a
#
_entry.id   671fdbd5086321676d2650ad00d75b3a
#
_cell.length_a   1.000
_cell.length_b   1.000
_cell.length_c   1.000
_cell.angle_alpha   90.00
_cell.angle_beta   90.00
_cell.angle_gamma   90.00
#
_symmetry.space_group_name_H-M   'P 1'
#
loop_
_entity.id
_entity.type
_entity.pdbx_description
1 polymer ?
#
loop_
_entity_poly.entity_id
_entity_poly.type
_entity_poly.pdbx_seq_one_letter_code
_entity_poly.pdbx_strand_id
1 'polypeptide(L)'
;MTKQINKIILLVGLMGSGKTSVGKRLAKKLNLPFVDGDQEVEKAAGLSLVDVLKCFGVEEYRAGEARVMKRLLQGDPCILASGGGSFFAAKPPRQYARQNAITIWLKADIDVLYHRTAGRKHRPFLKGSDDQLKTKLEKYIHDEYPYYSEADIIVETKEEQVDNTVNRVIEAIDNFLAKEN
;
A
#
# COMPACT_ATOMS: atom_id res chain seq x y z
N MET A 1 16.87 21.14 -1.52
CA MET A 1 17.72 20.08 -0.90
C MET A 1 16.77 19.11 -0.22
N THR A 2 16.65 17.90 -0.74
CA THR A 2 15.79 16.86 -0.13
C THR A 2 16.38 16.52 1.24
N LYS A 3 15.63 16.78 2.33
CA LYS A 3 16.04 16.36 3.66
C LYS A 3 16.31 14.85 3.64
N GLN A 4 17.38 14.42 4.29
CA GLN A 4 17.69 12.99 4.39
C GLN A 4 16.57 12.28 5.15
N ILE A 5 15.84 11.40 4.47
CA ILE A 5 14.73 10.64 5.06
C ILE A 5 15.35 9.43 5.78
N ASN A 6 15.28 9.45 7.10
CA ASN A 6 15.85 8.41 7.98
C ASN A 6 14.77 7.45 8.52
N LYS A 7 13.58 7.48 7.92
CA LYS A 7 12.45 6.61 8.30
C LYS A 7 11.96 5.83 7.10
N ILE A 8 11.33 4.71 7.34
CA ILE A 8 10.57 3.98 6.30
C ILE A 8 9.39 4.83 5.87
N ILE A 9 9.14 4.91 4.57
CA ILE A 9 7.91 5.46 4.01
C ILE A 9 7.02 4.30 3.60
N LEU A 10 5.90 4.13 4.31
CA LEU A 10 4.94 3.08 4.04
C LEU A 10 3.78 3.60 3.18
N LEU A 11 3.67 3.10 1.96
CA LEU A 11 2.55 3.37 1.08
C LEU A 11 1.40 2.39 1.38
N VAL A 12 0.25 2.92 1.75
CA VAL A 12 -0.98 2.16 2.00
C VAL A 12 -2.09 2.57 1.05
N GLY A 13 -3.11 1.75 0.92
CA GLY A 13 -4.27 1.99 0.06
C GLY A 13 -4.74 0.71 -0.63
N LEU A 14 -5.93 0.74 -1.21
CA LEU A 14 -6.55 -0.40 -1.86
C LEU A 14 -5.76 -0.89 -3.09
N MET A 15 -6.08 -2.09 -3.52
CA MET A 15 -5.64 -2.64 -4.81
C MET A 15 -6.00 -1.69 -5.95
N GLY A 16 -5.03 -1.36 -6.81
CA GLY A 16 -5.25 -0.40 -7.90
C GLY A 16 -4.95 1.05 -7.53
N SER A 17 -4.68 1.40 -6.27
CA SER A 17 -4.32 2.77 -5.87
C SER A 17 -2.96 3.24 -6.42
N GLY A 18 -2.11 2.33 -6.90
CA GLY A 18 -0.84 2.70 -7.54
C GLY A 18 0.41 2.55 -6.66
N LYS A 19 0.31 1.92 -5.49
CA LYS A 19 1.43 1.77 -4.53
C LYS A 19 2.76 1.32 -5.16
N THR A 20 2.73 0.25 -5.94
CA THR A 20 3.95 -0.28 -6.58
C THR A 20 4.51 0.67 -7.65
N SER A 21 3.65 1.26 -8.47
CA SER A 21 4.08 2.17 -9.54
C SER A 21 4.61 3.49 -9.00
N VAL A 22 3.92 4.08 -8.03
CA VAL A 22 4.35 5.30 -7.33
C VAL A 22 5.59 5.00 -6.51
N GLY A 23 5.59 3.90 -5.74
CA GLY A 23 6.68 3.52 -4.86
C GLY A 23 8.02 3.35 -5.57
N LYS A 24 8.04 2.65 -6.70
CA LYS A 24 9.26 2.47 -7.51
C LYS A 24 9.84 3.81 -8.01
N ARG A 25 8.97 4.73 -8.47
CA ARG A 25 9.43 6.05 -8.95
C ARG A 25 9.85 6.95 -7.79
N LEU A 26 9.11 6.93 -6.71
CA LEU A 26 9.45 7.66 -5.48
C LEU A 26 10.80 7.23 -4.93
N ALA A 27 11.03 5.92 -4.83
CA ALA A 27 12.29 5.34 -4.39
C ALA A 27 13.48 5.83 -5.24
N LYS A 28 13.33 5.82 -6.57
CA LYS A 28 14.34 6.35 -7.49
C LYS A 28 14.60 7.84 -7.26
N LYS A 29 13.55 8.66 -7.10
CA LYS A 29 13.70 10.12 -6.89
C LYS A 29 14.32 10.46 -5.54
N LEU A 30 14.02 9.68 -4.50
CA LEU A 30 14.56 9.89 -3.15
C LEU A 30 15.86 9.12 -2.88
N ASN A 31 16.37 8.37 -3.86
CA ASN A 31 17.54 7.51 -3.73
C ASN A 31 17.43 6.53 -2.54
N LEU A 32 16.27 5.90 -2.39
CA LEU A 32 15.96 4.91 -1.37
C LEU A 32 15.66 3.56 -2.03
N PRO A 33 15.87 2.42 -1.33
CA PRO A 33 15.40 1.11 -1.79
C PRO A 33 13.87 1.09 -1.91
N PHE A 34 13.36 0.26 -2.84
CA PHE A 34 11.94 -0.06 -2.94
C PHE A 34 11.69 -1.51 -2.50
N VAL A 35 10.73 -1.70 -1.61
CA VAL A 35 10.30 -3.02 -1.11
C VAL A 35 8.82 -3.19 -1.38
N ASP A 36 8.44 -4.33 -1.95
CA ASP A 36 7.04 -4.70 -2.19
C ASP A 36 6.62 -5.76 -1.15
N GLY A 37 5.67 -5.41 -0.30
CA GLY A 37 5.21 -6.27 0.80
C GLY A 37 4.61 -7.58 0.30
N ASP A 38 3.87 -7.58 -0.81
CA ASP A 38 3.31 -8.80 -1.39
C ASP A 38 4.43 -9.75 -1.84
N GLN A 39 5.47 -9.23 -2.50
CA GLN A 39 6.63 -10.05 -2.90
C GLN A 39 7.40 -10.61 -1.70
N GLU A 40 7.52 -9.84 -0.62
CA GLU A 40 8.17 -10.34 0.59
C GLU A 40 7.36 -11.41 1.32
N VAL A 41 6.02 -11.35 1.25
CA VAL A 41 5.15 -12.43 1.73
C VAL A 41 5.33 -13.69 0.89
N GLU A 42 5.33 -13.58 -0.44
CA GLU A 42 5.60 -14.72 -1.34
C GLU A 42 6.96 -15.36 -1.08
N LYS A 43 8.01 -14.55 -0.92
CA LYS A 43 9.35 -15.04 -0.58
C LYS A 43 9.37 -15.79 0.76
N ALA A 44 8.71 -15.24 1.78
CA ALA A 44 8.65 -15.85 3.11
C ALA A 44 7.85 -17.16 3.12
N ALA A 45 6.81 -17.26 2.31
CA ALA A 45 5.97 -18.45 2.17
C ALA A 45 6.57 -19.50 1.24
N GLY A 46 7.47 -19.13 0.32
CA GLY A 46 7.94 -19.98 -0.78
C GLY A 46 6.84 -20.33 -1.79
N LEU A 47 5.74 -19.59 -1.80
CA LEU A 47 4.53 -19.83 -2.61
C LEU A 47 4.00 -18.51 -3.15
N SER A 48 3.25 -18.57 -4.26
CA SER A 48 2.51 -17.40 -4.74
C SER A 48 1.40 -17.02 -3.75
N LEU A 49 0.98 -15.74 -3.72
CA LEU A 49 -0.15 -15.30 -2.88
C LEU A 49 -1.42 -16.09 -3.18
N VAL A 50 -1.63 -16.45 -4.45
CA VAL A 50 -2.78 -17.28 -4.86
C VAL A 50 -2.72 -18.66 -4.21
N ASP A 51 -1.54 -19.28 -4.16
CA ASP A 51 -1.36 -20.60 -3.56
C ASP A 51 -1.40 -20.52 -2.03
N VAL A 52 -0.83 -19.49 -1.42
CA VAL A 52 -0.99 -19.24 0.03
C VAL A 52 -2.46 -19.17 0.41
N LEU A 53 -3.25 -18.39 -0.32
CA LEU A 53 -4.70 -18.27 -0.06
C LEU A 53 -5.46 -19.57 -0.28
N LYS A 54 -5.08 -20.36 -1.29
CA LYS A 54 -5.72 -21.67 -1.56
C LYS A 54 -5.37 -22.71 -0.50
N CYS A 55 -4.11 -22.75 -0.08
CA CYS A 55 -3.62 -23.79 0.84
C CYS A 55 -3.95 -23.48 2.31
N PHE A 56 -3.91 -22.21 2.70
CA PHE A 56 -3.98 -21.81 4.12
C PHE A 56 -5.15 -20.90 4.46
N GLY A 57 -5.82 -20.34 3.46
CA GLY A 57 -6.96 -19.44 3.65
C GLY A 57 -6.55 -17.99 3.97
N VAL A 58 -7.57 -17.13 4.06
CA VAL A 58 -7.39 -15.67 4.22
C VAL A 58 -6.82 -15.30 5.59
N GLU A 59 -7.23 -16.00 6.64
CA GLU A 59 -6.79 -15.70 8.01
C GLU A 59 -5.29 -15.94 8.19
N GLU A 60 -4.78 -17.09 7.74
CA GLU A 60 -3.35 -17.40 7.83
C GLU A 60 -2.52 -16.51 6.89
N TYR A 61 -3.05 -16.18 5.71
CA TYR A 61 -2.42 -15.19 4.84
C TYR A 61 -2.24 -13.85 5.58
N ARG A 62 -3.28 -13.32 6.23
CA ARG A 62 -3.22 -12.06 6.97
C ARG A 62 -2.27 -12.12 8.17
N ALA A 63 -2.25 -13.22 8.87
CA ALA A 63 -1.30 -13.43 9.96
C ALA A 63 0.15 -13.45 9.46
N GLY A 64 0.40 -14.11 8.32
CA GLY A 64 1.69 -14.13 7.64
C GLY A 64 2.12 -12.76 7.15
N GLU A 65 1.22 -12.04 6.49
CA GLU A 65 1.42 -10.65 6.03
C GLU A 65 1.81 -9.75 7.22
N ALA A 66 1.08 -9.81 8.32
CA ALA A 66 1.37 -9.00 9.50
C ALA A 66 2.76 -9.31 10.10
N ARG A 67 3.17 -10.58 10.15
CA ARG A 67 4.52 -10.99 10.59
C ARG A 67 5.61 -10.42 9.67
N VAL A 68 5.44 -10.54 8.37
CA VAL A 68 6.39 -10.03 7.37
C VAL A 68 6.48 -8.51 7.43
N MET A 69 5.35 -7.82 7.43
CA MET A 69 5.30 -6.36 7.50
C MET A 69 5.92 -5.83 8.80
N LYS A 70 5.68 -6.49 9.93
CA LYS A 70 6.33 -6.13 11.20
C LYS A 70 7.85 -6.21 11.10
N ARG A 71 8.39 -7.26 10.49
CA ARG A 71 9.84 -7.41 10.24
C ARG A 71 10.36 -6.29 9.34
N LEU A 72 9.67 -6.00 8.24
CA LEU A 72 10.09 -4.97 7.28
C LEU A 72 10.10 -3.57 7.91
N LEU A 73 9.12 -3.27 8.76
CA LEU A 73 9.03 -1.99 9.48
C LEU A 73 10.11 -1.78 10.56
N GLN A 74 10.91 -2.80 10.85
CA GLN A 74 12.08 -2.73 11.74
C GLN A 74 13.40 -2.57 10.96
N GLY A 75 13.34 -2.55 9.64
CA GLY A 75 14.51 -2.47 8.77
C GLY A 75 14.99 -1.05 8.52
N ASP A 76 15.91 -0.95 7.56
CA ASP A 76 16.50 0.31 7.13
C ASP A 76 15.49 1.18 6.36
N PRO A 77 15.74 2.51 6.26
CA PRO A 77 14.90 3.42 5.50
C PRO A 77 14.70 2.96 4.05
N CYS A 78 13.44 2.84 3.64
CA CYS A 78 13.05 2.42 2.30
C CYS A 78 11.66 2.96 1.95
N ILE A 79 11.27 2.83 0.70
CA ILE A 79 9.88 2.97 0.25
C ILE A 79 9.25 1.57 0.28
N LEU A 80 8.35 1.35 1.23
CA LEU A 80 7.66 0.08 1.42
C LEU A 80 6.23 0.20 0.92
N ALA A 81 5.86 -0.58 -0.09
CA ALA A 81 4.47 -0.72 -0.50
C ALA A 81 3.81 -1.84 0.32
N SER A 82 2.75 -1.53 1.07
CA SER A 82 1.93 -2.59 1.69
C SER A 82 1.28 -3.45 0.61
N GLY A 83 0.96 -4.69 0.93
CA GLY A 83 0.13 -5.53 0.09
C GLY A 83 -1.23 -4.90 -0.22
N GLY A 84 -1.93 -5.47 -1.19
CA GLY A 84 -3.30 -5.06 -1.53
C GLY A 84 -4.33 -5.52 -0.51
N GLY A 85 -3.90 -6.14 0.57
CA GLY A 85 -4.74 -6.62 1.66
C GLY A 85 -4.99 -5.54 2.72
N SER A 86 -5.70 -5.94 3.74
CA SER A 86 -6.18 -5.07 4.82
C SER A 86 -5.18 -4.92 5.97
N PHE A 87 -3.86 -4.97 5.69
CA PHE A 87 -2.83 -4.81 6.72
C PHE A 87 -3.07 -3.55 7.57
N PHE A 88 -3.25 -2.42 6.91
CA PHE A 88 -3.47 -1.15 7.60
C PHE A 88 -4.88 -1.01 8.17
N ALA A 89 -5.86 -1.76 7.66
CA ALA A 89 -7.21 -1.78 8.21
C ALA A 89 -7.29 -2.47 9.58
N ALA A 90 -6.41 -3.42 9.87
CA ALA A 90 -6.34 -4.06 11.17
C ALA A 90 -5.68 -3.15 12.23
N LYS A 91 -6.29 -3.02 13.42
CA LYS A 91 -5.86 -2.07 14.45
C LYS A 91 -4.42 -2.28 14.95
N PRO A 92 -3.99 -3.49 15.39
CA PRO A 92 -2.63 -3.68 15.86
C PRO A 92 -1.56 -3.40 14.78
N PRO A 93 -1.66 -3.93 13.55
CA PRO A 93 -0.74 -3.60 12.47
C PRO A 93 -0.68 -2.12 12.13
N ARG A 94 -1.83 -1.42 12.11
CA ARG A 94 -1.89 0.02 11.85
C ARG A 94 -1.15 0.84 12.90
N GLN A 95 -1.40 0.56 14.16
CA GLN A 95 -0.71 1.26 15.26
C GLN A 95 0.81 1.05 15.17
N TYR A 96 1.23 -0.18 14.91
CA TYR A 96 2.65 -0.50 14.76
C TYR A 96 3.28 0.22 13.55
N ALA A 97 2.58 0.24 12.42
CA ALA A 97 3.05 0.94 11.21
C ALA A 97 3.25 2.44 11.48
N ARG A 98 2.30 3.11 12.12
CA ARG A 98 2.37 4.54 12.44
C ARG A 98 3.48 4.89 13.44
N GLN A 99 3.88 3.96 14.28
CA GLN A 99 5.01 4.16 15.21
C GLN A 99 6.37 4.04 14.53
N ASN A 100 6.47 3.23 13.46
CA ASN A 100 7.74 2.83 12.86
C ASN A 100 7.99 3.39 11.45
N ALA A 101 7.01 4.04 10.84
CA ALA A 101 7.10 4.58 9.49
C ALA A 101 6.34 5.90 9.35
N ILE A 102 6.64 6.67 8.31
CA ILE A 102 5.76 7.72 7.80
C ILE A 102 4.74 7.02 6.89
N THR A 103 3.48 7.02 7.28
CA THR A 103 2.42 6.34 6.56
C THR A 103 1.76 7.28 5.54
N ILE A 104 1.68 6.84 4.27
CA ILE A 104 1.10 7.62 3.18
C ILE A 104 -0.04 6.82 2.54
N TRP A 105 -1.25 7.33 2.67
CA TRP A 105 -2.40 6.77 1.97
C TRP A 105 -2.52 7.31 0.55
N LEU A 106 -2.38 6.41 -0.44
CA LEU A 106 -2.72 6.69 -1.81
C LEU A 106 -4.22 6.45 -2.00
N LYS A 107 -5.01 7.53 -1.83
CA LYS A 107 -6.46 7.51 -1.94
C LYS A 107 -6.87 7.57 -3.41
N ALA A 108 -7.68 6.65 -3.85
CA ALA A 108 -8.23 6.61 -5.20
C ALA A 108 -9.75 6.47 -5.15
N ASP A 109 -10.44 7.15 -6.05
CA ASP A 109 -11.89 6.98 -6.22
C ASP A 109 -12.21 5.63 -6.85
N ILE A 110 -13.46 5.20 -6.68
CA ILE A 110 -13.92 3.90 -7.17
C ILE A 110 -13.71 3.72 -8.67
N ASP A 111 -13.94 4.76 -9.47
CA ASP A 111 -13.77 4.68 -10.91
C ASP A 111 -12.31 4.46 -11.30
N VAL A 112 -11.38 5.15 -10.64
CA VAL A 112 -9.93 4.96 -10.80
C VAL A 112 -9.51 3.54 -10.41
N LEU A 113 -10.01 3.02 -9.29
CA LEU A 113 -9.73 1.66 -8.84
C LEU A 113 -10.30 0.64 -9.83
N TYR A 114 -11.54 0.84 -10.29
CA TYR A 114 -12.18 -0.03 -11.25
C TYR A 114 -11.39 -0.11 -12.56
N HIS A 115 -11.09 1.03 -13.20
CA HIS A 115 -10.31 1.06 -14.45
C HIS A 115 -8.94 0.42 -14.33
N ARG A 116 -8.28 0.58 -13.20
CA ARG A 116 -6.96 -0.02 -12.96
C ARG A 116 -6.98 -1.50 -12.55
N THR A 117 -8.14 -2.03 -12.18
CA THR A 117 -8.27 -3.41 -11.71
C THR A 117 -9.06 -4.30 -12.66
N ALA A 118 -9.95 -3.74 -13.46
CA ALA A 118 -10.72 -4.47 -14.47
C ALA A 118 -9.80 -5.24 -15.44
N GLY A 119 -10.16 -6.47 -15.76
CA GLY A 119 -9.42 -7.34 -16.70
C GLY A 119 -8.07 -7.87 -16.19
N ARG A 120 -7.63 -7.55 -14.99
CA ARG A 120 -6.34 -8.04 -14.46
C ARG A 120 -6.48 -9.39 -13.76
N LYS A 121 -5.92 -10.44 -14.37
CA LYS A 121 -6.02 -11.84 -13.91
C LYS A 121 -5.28 -12.16 -12.59
N HIS A 122 -4.33 -11.32 -12.17
CA HIS A 122 -3.43 -11.61 -11.02
C HIS A 122 -3.89 -11.02 -9.68
N ARG A 123 -5.22 -10.78 -9.51
CA ARG A 123 -5.75 -10.22 -8.27
C ARG A 123 -6.78 -11.17 -7.64
N PRO A 124 -6.34 -12.10 -6.78
CA PRO A 124 -7.21 -13.16 -6.26
C PRO A 124 -8.42 -12.64 -5.48
N PHE A 125 -8.29 -11.49 -4.80
CA PHE A 125 -9.38 -10.88 -4.04
C PHE A 125 -10.45 -10.19 -4.91
N LEU A 126 -10.17 -9.91 -6.20
CA LEU A 126 -11.05 -9.17 -7.10
C LEU A 126 -11.62 -10.03 -8.24
N LYS A 127 -11.59 -11.36 -8.10
CA LYS A 127 -12.16 -12.27 -9.10
C LYS A 127 -13.68 -12.11 -9.18
N GLY A 128 -14.23 -12.07 -10.39
CA GLY A 128 -15.67 -12.01 -10.66
C GLY A 128 -15.99 -11.28 -11.96
N SER A 129 -17.29 -11.11 -12.26
CA SER A 129 -17.77 -10.24 -13.34
C SER A 129 -17.51 -8.76 -13.01
N ASP A 130 -17.65 -7.88 -14.01
CA ASP A 130 -17.44 -6.44 -13.83
C ASP A 130 -18.37 -5.83 -12.77
N ASP A 131 -19.64 -6.24 -12.73
CA ASP A 131 -20.58 -5.78 -11.69
C ASP A 131 -20.15 -6.25 -10.29
N GLN A 132 -19.68 -7.50 -10.17
CA GLN A 132 -19.16 -8.03 -8.92
C GLN A 132 -17.88 -7.31 -8.49
N LEU A 133 -17.04 -6.90 -9.44
CA LEU A 133 -15.81 -6.13 -9.16
C LEU A 133 -16.17 -4.77 -8.54
N LYS A 134 -17.12 -4.04 -9.14
CA LYS A 134 -17.52 -2.72 -8.62
C LYS A 134 -18.11 -2.83 -7.22
N THR A 135 -19.00 -3.79 -6.98
CA THR A 135 -19.59 -4.05 -5.65
C THR A 135 -18.52 -4.42 -4.61
N LYS A 136 -17.50 -5.21 -4.99
CA LYS A 136 -16.39 -5.53 -4.10
C LYS A 136 -15.55 -4.31 -3.76
N LEU A 137 -15.25 -3.46 -4.74
CA LEU A 137 -14.51 -2.22 -4.51
C LEU A 137 -15.27 -1.26 -3.61
N GLU A 138 -16.58 -1.11 -3.81
CA GLU A 138 -17.45 -0.31 -2.93
C GLU A 138 -17.38 -0.81 -1.48
N LYS A 139 -17.45 -2.14 -1.31
CA LYS A 139 -17.32 -2.75 0.02
C LYS A 139 -15.96 -2.46 0.65
N TYR A 140 -14.86 -2.65 -0.07
CA TYR A 140 -13.53 -2.34 0.44
C TYR A 140 -13.36 -0.86 0.77
N ILE A 141 -13.89 0.05 -0.04
CA ILE A 141 -13.87 1.49 0.25
C ILE A 141 -14.63 1.76 1.56
N HIS A 142 -15.84 1.24 1.70
CA HIS A 142 -16.64 1.42 2.90
C HIS A 142 -15.93 0.86 4.15
N ASP A 143 -15.37 -0.34 4.05
CA ASP A 143 -14.82 -1.06 5.19
C ASP A 143 -13.41 -0.58 5.59
N GLU A 144 -12.59 -0.11 4.64
CA GLU A 144 -11.16 0.15 4.88
C GLU A 144 -10.75 1.63 4.85
N TYR A 145 -11.44 2.49 4.08
CA TYR A 145 -11.11 3.92 3.99
C TYR A 145 -11.15 4.67 5.32
N PRO A 146 -12.09 4.38 6.25
CA PRO A 146 -12.05 4.98 7.58
C PRO A 146 -10.72 4.73 8.31
N TYR A 147 -10.13 3.55 8.14
CA TYR A 147 -8.84 3.22 8.75
C TYR A 147 -7.65 3.82 8.02
N TYR A 148 -7.70 3.88 6.69
CA TYR A 148 -6.66 4.54 5.90
C TYR A 148 -6.59 6.04 6.19
N SER A 149 -7.69 6.67 6.59
CA SER A 149 -7.70 8.09 6.96
C SER A 149 -6.85 8.43 8.18
N GLU A 150 -6.42 7.42 8.96
CA GLU A 150 -5.47 7.58 10.07
C GLU A 150 -4.00 7.65 9.61
N ALA A 151 -3.70 7.53 8.32
CA ALA A 151 -2.34 7.71 7.80
C ALA A 151 -1.84 9.14 8.03
N ASP A 152 -0.53 9.31 8.21
CA ASP A 152 0.09 10.60 8.48
C ASP A 152 -0.06 11.58 7.31
N ILE A 153 -0.08 11.04 6.09
CA ILE A 153 -0.21 11.79 4.84
C ILE A 153 -1.27 11.14 3.96
N ILE A 154 -2.14 11.95 3.35
CA ILE A 154 -3.14 11.49 2.39
C ILE A 154 -2.87 12.16 1.06
N VAL A 155 -2.69 11.37 0.00
CA VAL A 155 -2.48 11.85 -1.36
C VAL A 155 -3.52 11.23 -2.29
N GLU A 156 -4.32 12.06 -2.95
CA GLU A 156 -5.27 11.58 -3.95
C GLU A 156 -4.54 11.12 -5.21
N THR A 157 -4.94 9.96 -5.72
CA THR A 157 -4.48 9.43 -6.99
C THR A 157 -5.60 9.51 -8.01
N LYS A 158 -5.26 9.94 -9.22
CA LYS A 158 -6.21 10.15 -10.33
C LYS A 158 -5.77 9.35 -11.55
N GLU A 159 -6.61 9.31 -12.57
CA GLU A 159 -6.23 8.83 -13.89
C GLU A 159 -5.34 9.86 -14.60
N GLU A 160 -4.04 9.75 -14.36
CA GLU A 160 -3.02 10.68 -14.81
C GLU A 160 -1.66 9.98 -14.95
N GLN A 161 -0.65 10.69 -15.45
CA GLN A 161 0.72 10.19 -15.44
C GLN A 161 1.19 9.98 -13.98
N VAL A 162 1.80 8.84 -13.72
CA VAL A 162 2.24 8.44 -12.36
C VAL A 162 3.17 9.48 -11.72
N ASP A 163 3.97 10.16 -12.53
CA ASP A 163 4.91 11.18 -12.06
C ASP A 163 4.21 12.38 -11.40
N ASN A 164 2.98 12.72 -11.81
CA ASN A 164 2.19 13.76 -11.15
C ASN A 164 1.84 13.34 -9.71
N THR A 165 1.38 12.11 -9.52
CA THR A 165 1.14 11.57 -8.17
C THR A 165 2.44 11.53 -7.36
N VAL A 166 3.56 11.11 -7.95
CA VAL A 166 4.86 11.07 -7.27
C VAL A 166 5.31 12.46 -6.80
N ASN A 167 5.13 13.49 -7.63
CA ASN A 167 5.48 14.85 -7.26
C ASN A 167 4.63 15.35 -6.07
N ARG A 168 3.31 15.08 -6.07
CA ARG A 168 2.45 15.40 -4.92
C ARG A 168 2.86 14.65 -3.64
N VAL A 169 3.28 13.40 -3.77
CA VAL A 169 3.79 12.62 -2.62
C VAL A 169 5.05 13.27 -2.06
N ILE A 170 6.00 13.67 -2.91
CA ILE A 170 7.23 14.34 -2.46
C ILE A 170 6.92 15.66 -1.75
N GLU A 171 6.08 16.50 -2.36
CA GLU A 171 5.65 17.76 -1.74
C GLU A 171 4.97 17.53 -0.38
N ALA A 172 4.11 16.53 -0.28
CA ALA A 172 3.43 16.19 0.97
C ALA A 172 4.41 15.67 2.04
N ILE A 173 5.43 14.90 1.67
CA ILE A 173 6.50 14.47 2.58
C ILE A 173 7.29 15.69 3.08
N ASP A 174 7.70 16.57 2.17
CA ASP A 174 8.48 17.77 2.54
C ASP A 174 7.69 18.66 3.52
N ASN A 175 6.40 18.85 3.25
CA ASN A 175 5.50 19.62 4.13
C ASN A 175 5.30 18.93 5.49
N PHE A 176 5.20 17.61 5.53
CA PHE A 176 5.07 16.84 6.77
C PHE A 176 6.34 16.98 7.63
N LEU A 177 7.50 16.75 7.03
CA LEU A 177 8.79 16.86 7.73
C LEU A 177 9.12 18.29 8.18
N ALA A 178 8.58 19.29 7.50
CA ALA A 178 8.75 20.68 7.93
C ALA A 178 7.95 21.03 9.20
N LYS A 179 6.86 20.31 9.48
CA LYS A 179 6.02 20.50 10.68
C LYS A 179 6.53 19.74 11.91
N GLU A 180 7.31 18.68 11.70
CA GLU A 180 7.91 17.90 12.81
C GLU A 180 9.17 18.57 13.42
N ASN A 181 9.70 19.65 12.81
CA ASN A 181 10.83 20.44 13.31
C ASN A 181 10.36 21.78 13.88
#